data_2fa8dcd9fea5357708bfd414ea47a1df
#
_entry.id   2fa8dcd9fea5357708bfd414ea47a1df
#
_cell.length_a   1.000
_cell.length_b   1.000
_cell.length_c   1.000
_cell.angle_alpha   90.00
_cell.angle_beta   90.00
_cell.angle_gamma   90.00
#
_symmetry.space_group_name_H-M   'P 1'
#
loop_
_entity.id
_entity.type
_entity.pdbx_description
1 polymer ?
#
loop_
_entity_poly.entity_id
_entity_poly.type
_entity_poly.pdbx_seq_one_letter_code
_entity_poly.pdbx_strand_id
1 'polypeptide(L)'
;MDKPHVFIAVPCYGGMCTGFFAQSLVQTVSILKANDIEMTVSFLFNESLIQRGRNLLAHQFMQNEAATHLMFIDADIRFNPADIVHMVRADKEIICGIYPKKEINWNAVEKAVKDGVPADQLKNKTGSLVVNLVGYEGEVTEIGRAHV
;
A
#
# COMPACT_ATOMS: atom_id res chain seq x y z
N MET A 1 5.40 4.82 26.78
CA MET A 1 4.99 5.11 25.39
C MET A 1 3.70 4.38 25.15
N ASP A 2 2.71 5.07 24.67
CA ASP A 2 1.44 4.43 24.33
C ASP A 2 1.67 3.41 23.21
N LYS A 3 0.90 2.33 23.27
CA LYS A 3 1.00 1.24 22.30
C LYS A 3 0.64 1.77 20.90
N PRO A 4 1.44 1.50 19.83
CA PRO A 4 1.09 1.94 18.50
C PRO A 4 -0.28 1.39 18.06
N HIS A 5 -1.13 2.25 17.51
CA HIS A 5 -2.44 1.88 17.00
C HIS A 5 -2.61 2.42 15.57
N VAL A 6 -2.67 1.52 14.61
CA VAL A 6 -2.80 1.86 13.19
C VAL A 6 -4.27 1.90 12.79
N PHE A 7 -4.72 3.06 12.31
CA PHE A 7 -6.03 3.22 11.69
C PHE A 7 -5.89 2.98 10.18
N ILE A 8 -6.33 1.82 9.71
CA ILE A 8 -6.30 1.44 8.29
C ILE A 8 -7.55 2.00 7.62
N ALA A 9 -7.35 3.00 6.78
CA ALA A 9 -8.39 3.73 6.05
C ALA A 9 -8.49 3.19 4.62
N VAL A 10 -9.64 2.60 4.27
CA VAL A 10 -9.85 1.90 3.01
C VAL A 10 -10.97 2.57 2.20
N PRO A 11 -10.64 3.42 1.21
CA PRO A 11 -11.61 3.86 0.23
C PRO A 11 -12.08 2.65 -0.61
N CYS A 12 -13.38 2.34 -0.57
CA CYS A 12 -13.93 1.13 -1.17
C CYS A 12 -15.14 1.48 -2.06
N TYR A 13 -14.89 2.06 -3.24
CA TYR A 13 -15.94 2.41 -4.18
C TYR A 13 -16.75 1.17 -4.60
N GLY A 14 -18.08 1.30 -4.62
CA GLY A 14 -18.98 0.20 -4.95
C GLY A 14 -19.06 -0.93 -3.90
N GLY A 15 -18.43 -0.76 -2.72
CA GLY A 15 -18.45 -1.75 -1.64
C GLY A 15 -17.65 -3.03 -1.93
N MET A 16 -16.74 -2.99 -2.92
CA MET A 16 -15.97 -4.15 -3.35
C MET A 16 -14.49 -4.00 -3.01
N CYS A 17 -13.85 -5.11 -2.64
CA CYS A 17 -12.40 -5.22 -2.54
C CYS A 17 -11.91 -6.47 -3.27
N THR A 18 -10.62 -6.49 -3.64
CA THR A 18 -10.04 -7.69 -4.24
C THR A 18 -9.82 -8.79 -3.20
N GLY A 19 -9.90 -10.07 -3.63
CA GLY A 19 -9.58 -11.19 -2.75
C GLY A 19 -8.14 -11.13 -2.21
N PHE A 20 -7.20 -10.59 -2.96
CA PHE A 20 -5.82 -10.40 -2.52
C PHE A 20 -5.70 -9.35 -1.41
N PHE A 21 -6.45 -8.24 -1.52
CA PHE A 21 -6.55 -7.24 -0.45
C PHE A 21 -7.13 -7.87 0.82
N ALA A 22 -8.26 -8.58 0.69
CA ALA A 22 -8.92 -9.24 1.82
C ALA A 22 -7.98 -10.25 2.52
N GLN A 23 -7.23 -11.04 1.75
CA GLN A 23 -6.24 -11.98 2.29
C GLN A 23 -5.14 -11.24 3.07
N SER A 24 -4.58 -10.16 2.50
CA SER A 24 -3.57 -9.34 3.19
C SER A 24 -4.12 -8.76 4.48
N LEU A 25 -5.36 -8.24 4.45
CA LEU A 25 -6.00 -7.64 5.63
C LEU A 25 -6.23 -8.66 6.75
N VAL A 26 -6.69 -9.86 6.43
CA VAL A 26 -6.88 -10.94 7.43
C VAL A 26 -5.55 -11.33 8.07
N GLN A 27 -4.48 -11.44 7.28
CA GLN A 27 -3.15 -11.73 7.81
C GLN A 27 -2.60 -10.59 8.68
N THR A 28 -2.97 -9.34 8.40
CA THR A 28 -2.55 -8.16 9.16
C THR A 28 -2.94 -8.26 10.63
N VAL A 29 -4.14 -8.78 10.92
CA VAL A 29 -4.64 -8.92 12.30
C VAL A 29 -3.66 -9.69 13.19
N SER A 30 -3.22 -10.86 12.74
CA SER A 30 -2.31 -11.71 13.52
C SER A 30 -0.89 -11.14 13.59
N ILE A 31 -0.41 -10.54 12.50
CA ILE A 31 0.95 -9.98 12.44
C ILE A 31 1.07 -8.73 13.32
N LEU A 32 0.13 -7.80 13.27
CA LEU A 32 0.16 -6.61 14.11
C LEU A 32 0.03 -6.98 15.59
N LYS A 33 -0.89 -7.90 15.92
CA LYS A 33 -1.05 -8.40 17.29
C LYS A 33 0.25 -9.04 17.83
N ALA A 34 0.94 -9.84 17.02
CA ALA A 34 2.22 -10.46 17.39
C ALA A 34 3.37 -9.45 17.58
N ASN A 35 3.21 -8.21 17.10
CA ASN A 35 4.17 -7.13 17.20
C ASN A 35 3.73 -6.01 18.17
N ASP A 36 2.72 -6.27 19.01
CA ASP A 36 2.16 -5.31 19.97
C ASP A 36 1.65 -4.02 19.33
N ILE A 37 1.08 -4.12 18.13
CA ILE A 37 0.45 -3.02 17.40
C ILE A 37 -1.06 -3.27 17.36
N GLU A 38 -1.84 -2.29 17.84
CA GLU A 38 -3.31 -2.32 17.71
C GLU A 38 -3.74 -1.85 16.33
N MET A 39 -4.95 -2.22 15.91
CA MET A 39 -5.49 -1.75 14.64
C MET A 39 -7.00 -1.49 14.68
N THR A 40 -7.39 -0.48 13.95
CA THR A 40 -8.79 -0.24 13.53
C THR A 40 -8.83 -0.23 12.01
N VAL A 41 -9.85 -0.83 11.41
CA VAL A 41 -10.07 -0.76 9.96
C VAL A 41 -11.37 -0.01 9.70
N SER A 42 -11.30 1.00 8.86
CA SER A 42 -12.48 1.76 8.40
C SER A 42 -12.60 1.68 6.89
N PHE A 43 -13.72 1.13 6.43
CA PHE A 43 -14.10 1.12 5.01
C PHE A 43 -15.04 2.29 4.75
N LEU A 44 -14.76 3.06 3.70
CA LEU A 44 -15.68 4.07 3.19
C LEU A 44 -16.27 3.60 1.87
N PHE A 45 -17.59 3.36 1.86
CA PHE A 45 -18.30 2.86 0.70
C PHE A 45 -18.95 4.00 -0.10
N ASN A 46 -19.17 3.75 -1.40
CA ASN A 46 -20.00 4.58 -2.30
C ASN A 46 -19.57 6.04 -2.45
N GLU A 47 -18.33 6.38 -2.14
CA GLU A 47 -17.77 7.69 -2.39
C GLU A 47 -16.95 7.70 -3.69
N SER A 48 -17.43 8.38 -4.72
CA SER A 48 -16.79 8.43 -6.03
C SER A 48 -15.63 9.44 -6.13
N LEU A 49 -15.65 10.48 -5.27
CA LEU A 49 -14.58 11.47 -5.21
C LEU A 49 -13.51 11.02 -4.22
N ILE A 50 -12.37 10.56 -4.74
CA ILE A 50 -11.29 9.99 -3.92
C ILE A 50 -10.79 10.97 -2.85
N GLN A 51 -10.69 12.27 -3.17
CA GLN A 51 -10.25 13.30 -2.23
C GLN A 51 -11.24 13.45 -1.08
N ARG A 52 -12.55 13.48 -1.40
CA ARG A 52 -13.60 13.56 -0.37
C ARG A 52 -13.61 12.32 0.51
N GLY A 53 -13.48 11.15 -0.09
CA GLY A 53 -13.38 9.89 0.65
C GLY A 53 -12.20 9.86 1.61
N ARG A 54 -11.02 10.24 1.16
CA ARG A 54 -9.83 10.31 2.01
C ARG A 54 -9.96 11.35 3.12
N ASN A 55 -10.57 12.50 2.84
CA ASN A 55 -10.82 13.52 3.87
C ASN A 55 -11.80 13.01 4.95
N LEU A 56 -12.86 12.27 4.58
CA LEU A 56 -13.79 11.68 5.53
C LEU A 56 -13.09 10.62 6.42
N LEU A 57 -12.27 9.76 5.82
CA LEU A 57 -11.50 8.75 6.56
C LEU A 57 -10.46 9.39 7.49
N ALA A 58 -9.80 10.47 7.04
CA ALA A 58 -8.90 11.24 7.88
C ALA A 58 -9.65 11.89 9.05
N HIS A 59 -10.85 12.41 8.81
CA HIS A 59 -11.69 12.94 9.88
C HIS A 59 -12.06 11.86 10.90
N GLN A 60 -12.43 10.64 10.46
CA GLN A 60 -12.71 9.53 11.36
C GLN A 60 -11.48 9.14 12.19
N PHE A 61 -10.29 9.14 11.59
CA PHE A 61 -9.05 8.95 12.33
C PHE A 61 -8.84 10.00 13.43
N MET A 62 -9.07 11.28 13.11
CA MET A 62 -8.92 12.37 14.07
C MET A 62 -9.93 12.29 15.24
N GLN A 63 -11.05 11.58 15.09
CA GLN A 63 -12.02 11.32 16.15
C GLN A 63 -11.69 10.06 16.97
N ASN A 64 -10.71 9.27 16.54
CA ASN A 64 -10.30 8.06 17.26
C ASN A 64 -9.10 8.36 18.16
N GLU A 65 -9.38 8.65 19.43
CA GLU A 65 -8.36 9.02 20.42
C GLU A 65 -7.30 7.94 20.64
N ALA A 66 -7.60 6.68 20.36
CA ALA A 66 -6.65 5.57 20.50
C ALA A 66 -5.70 5.46 19.30
N ALA A 67 -6.07 5.97 18.15
CA ALA A 67 -5.28 5.80 16.93
C ALA A 67 -4.07 6.75 16.90
N THR A 68 -2.89 6.19 16.66
CA THR A 68 -1.62 6.94 16.61
C THR A 68 -1.09 7.11 15.19
N HIS A 69 -1.48 6.24 14.26
CA HIS A 69 -1.01 6.22 12.87
C HIS A 69 -2.19 6.09 11.92
N LEU A 70 -2.25 6.94 10.90
CA LEU A 70 -3.19 6.83 9.80
C LEU A 70 -2.51 6.17 8.61
N MET A 71 -3.10 5.07 8.10
CA MET A 71 -2.62 4.37 6.92
C MET A 71 -3.71 4.23 5.88
N PHE A 72 -3.53 4.81 4.70
CA PHE A 72 -4.40 4.58 3.55
C PHE A 72 -3.94 3.37 2.75
N ILE A 73 -4.87 2.44 2.47
CA ILE A 73 -4.65 1.32 1.57
C ILE A 73 -5.85 1.21 0.64
N ASP A 74 -5.62 1.27 -0.67
CA ASP A 74 -6.71 1.11 -1.64
C ASP A 74 -7.21 -0.35 -1.67
N ALA A 75 -8.52 -0.55 -1.84
CA ALA A 75 -9.20 -1.84 -1.70
C ALA A 75 -8.81 -2.90 -2.75
N ASP A 76 -7.98 -2.54 -3.71
CA ASP A 76 -7.49 -3.40 -4.79
C ASP A 76 -5.97 -3.68 -4.72
N ILE A 77 -5.30 -3.23 -3.67
CA ILE A 77 -3.86 -3.45 -3.48
C ILE A 77 -3.62 -4.70 -2.62
N ARG A 78 -2.80 -5.62 -3.12
CA ARG A 78 -2.17 -6.65 -2.30
C ARG A 78 -0.94 -6.07 -1.60
N PHE A 79 -0.81 -6.29 -0.31
CA PHE A 79 0.33 -5.83 0.47
C PHE A 79 0.83 -6.93 1.41
N ASN A 80 2.09 -6.79 1.84
CA ASN A 80 2.65 -7.66 2.87
C ASN A 80 2.40 -7.01 4.25
N PRO A 81 1.69 -7.67 5.17
CA PRO A 81 1.42 -7.12 6.50
C PRO A 81 2.67 -6.77 7.32
N ALA A 82 3.80 -7.43 7.08
CA ALA A 82 5.06 -7.10 7.73
C ALA A 82 5.56 -5.69 7.39
N ASP A 83 5.20 -5.18 6.20
CA ASP A 83 5.59 -3.83 5.79
C ASP A 83 4.95 -2.76 6.68
N ILE A 84 3.73 -3.00 7.17
CA ILE A 84 3.07 -2.10 8.14
C ILE A 84 3.87 -2.02 9.43
N VAL A 85 4.36 -3.16 9.93
CA VAL A 85 5.22 -3.20 11.13
C VAL A 85 6.51 -2.40 10.91
N HIS A 86 7.13 -2.56 9.73
CA HIS A 86 8.34 -1.82 9.38
C HIS A 86 8.08 -0.31 9.28
N MET A 87 6.97 0.10 8.67
CA MET A 87 6.59 1.52 8.57
C MET A 87 6.36 2.15 9.94
N VAL A 88 5.63 1.47 10.84
CA VAL A 88 5.40 1.95 12.20
C VAL A 88 6.71 2.09 12.97
N ARG A 89 7.61 1.09 12.86
CA ARG A 89 8.91 1.10 13.53
C ARG A 89 9.91 2.09 12.95
N ALA A 90 9.72 2.50 11.71
CA ALA A 90 10.58 3.51 11.08
C ALA A 90 10.42 4.90 11.70
N ASP A 91 9.35 5.13 12.47
CA ASP A 91 9.08 6.36 13.23
C ASP A 91 9.25 7.63 12.38
N LYS A 92 8.61 7.66 11.22
CA LYS A 92 8.61 8.78 10.28
C LYS A 92 7.27 9.48 10.29
N GLU A 93 7.30 10.82 10.20
CA GLU A 93 6.07 11.62 10.10
C GLU A 93 5.23 11.22 8.88
N ILE A 94 5.89 10.93 7.75
CA ILE A 94 5.25 10.44 6.52
C ILE A 94 6.13 9.33 5.95
N ILE A 95 5.49 8.19 5.65
CA ILE A 95 6.13 7.05 5.00
C ILE A 95 5.15 6.40 4.03
N CYS A 96 5.63 5.92 2.89
CA CYS A 96 4.79 5.23 1.91
C CYS A 96 5.48 4.01 1.32
N GLY A 97 4.70 3.01 0.94
CA GLY A 97 5.14 1.91 0.09
C GLY A 97 5.17 2.33 -1.37
N ILE A 98 6.18 1.87 -2.10
CA ILE A 98 6.29 2.08 -3.54
C ILE A 98 5.59 0.91 -4.24
N TYR A 99 4.70 1.20 -5.19
CA TYR A 99 4.01 0.20 -5.99
C TYR A 99 3.98 0.60 -7.47
N PRO A 100 3.89 -0.37 -8.40
CA PRO A 100 3.84 -0.09 -9.83
C PRO A 100 2.49 0.52 -10.21
N LYS A 101 2.49 1.34 -11.25
CA LYS A 101 1.26 1.77 -11.91
C LYS A 101 0.58 0.57 -12.58
N LYS A 102 -0.75 0.63 -12.71
CA LYS A 102 -1.55 -0.37 -13.45
C LYS A 102 -1.49 -0.10 -14.95
N GLU A 103 -0.28 -0.08 -15.51
CA GLU A 103 -0.01 0.15 -16.91
C GLU A 103 1.18 -0.70 -17.37
N ILE A 104 1.21 -1.02 -18.67
CA ILE A 104 2.37 -1.67 -19.28
C ILE A 104 3.23 -0.60 -19.96
N ASN A 105 4.47 -0.47 -19.51
CA ASN A 105 5.45 0.38 -20.15
C ASN A 105 6.06 -0.33 -21.37
N TRP A 106 5.39 -0.18 -22.51
CA TRP A 106 5.81 -0.85 -23.76
C TRP A 106 7.23 -0.49 -24.21
N ASN A 107 7.69 0.74 -23.95
CA ASN A 107 9.06 1.15 -24.28
C ASN A 107 10.09 0.38 -23.43
N ALA A 108 9.77 0.13 -22.15
CA ALA A 108 10.62 -0.68 -21.28
C ALA A 108 10.64 -2.15 -21.72
N VAL A 109 9.50 -2.68 -22.16
CA VAL A 109 9.40 -4.04 -22.73
C VAL A 109 10.23 -4.15 -23.99
N GLU A 110 10.08 -3.22 -24.95
CA GLU A 110 10.84 -3.21 -26.21
C GLU A 110 12.36 -3.18 -25.94
N LYS A 111 12.78 -2.31 -25.02
CA LYS A 111 14.18 -2.24 -24.61
C LYS A 111 14.67 -3.57 -24.03
N ALA A 112 13.91 -4.15 -23.08
CA ALA A 112 14.26 -5.42 -22.46
C ALA A 112 14.39 -6.57 -23.48
N VAL A 113 13.51 -6.60 -24.50
CA VAL A 113 13.62 -7.58 -25.61
C VAL A 113 14.90 -7.36 -26.42
N LYS A 114 15.22 -6.10 -26.75
CA LYS A 114 16.47 -5.77 -27.48
C LYS A 114 17.72 -6.12 -26.68
N ASP A 115 17.65 -5.99 -25.35
CA ASP A 115 18.72 -6.33 -24.40
C ASP A 115 18.82 -7.86 -24.14
N GLY A 116 17.98 -8.68 -24.79
CA GLY A 116 18.00 -10.15 -24.70
C GLY A 116 17.43 -10.71 -23.40
N VAL A 117 16.58 -9.97 -22.69
CA VAL A 117 15.93 -10.45 -21.46
C VAL A 117 15.01 -11.64 -21.80
N PRO A 118 15.13 -12.79 -21.08
CA PRO A 118 14.27 -13.95 -21.30
C PRO A 118 12.78 -13.62 -21.15
N ALA A 119 11.94 -14.28 -21.97
CA ALA A 119 10.51 -13.99 -22.03
C ALA A 119 9.77 -14.13 -20.69
N ASP A 120 10.16 -15.09 -19.86
CA ASP A 120 9.62 -15.31 -18.51
C ASP A 120 9.94 -14.19 -17.52
N GLN A 121 10.97 -13.38 -17.81
CA GLN A 121 11.41 -12.25 -16.99
C GLN A 121 10.87 -10.91 -17.50
N LEU A 122 10.32 -10.82 -18.71
CA LEU A 122 9.79 -9.59 -19.29
C LEU A 122 8.72 -8.95 -18.40
N LYS A 123 7.88 -9.76 -17.75
CA LYS A 123 6.86 -9.29 -16.78
C LYS A 123 7.43 -8.38 -15.67
N ASN A 124 8.70 -8.58 -15.30
CA ASN A 124 9.37 -7.78 -14.26
C ASN A 124 9.89 -6.43 -14.79
N LYS A 125 9.82 -6.22 -16.13
CA LYS A 125 10.28 -5.01 -16.81
C LYS A 125 9.13 -4.16 -17.37
N THR A 126 7.88 -4.55 -17.11
CA THR A 126 6.70 -3.91 -17.70
C THR A 126 6.19 -2.72 -16.89
N GLY A 127 6.54 -2.62 -15.63
CA GLY A 127 5.96 -1.64 -14.70
C GLY A 127 6.68 -0.29 -14.70
N SER A 128 5.90 0.77 -14.50
CA SER A 128 6.38 2.08 -14.08
C SER A 128 6.00 2.29 -12.62
N LEU A 129 6.87 2.92 -11.83
CA LEU A 129 6.56 3.23 -10.43
C LEU A 129 5.64 4.45 -10.32
N VAL A 130 4.83 4.51 -9.24
CA VAL A 130 3.92 5.65 -8.97
C VAL A 130 4.67 6.88 -8.49
N VAL A 131 5.94 6.76 -8.15
CA VAL A 131 6.78 7.82 -7.60
C VAL A 131 7.92 8.18 -8.54
N ASN A 132 8.30 9.45 -8.56
CA ASN A 132 9.52 9.92 -9.16
C ASN A 132 10.61 9.95 -8.08
N LEU A 133 11.60 9.06 -8.17
CA LEU A 133 12.73 9.06 -7.25
C LEU A 133 13.68 10.17 -7.65
N VAL A 134 13.92 11.14 -6.75
CA VAL A 134 14.84 12.26 -6.96
C VAL A 134 16.00 12.11 -5.98
N GLY A 135 17.24 12.08 -6.52
CA GLY A 135 18.46 12.10 -5.70
C GLY A 135 18.66 10.82 -4.86
N TYR A 136 18.13 9.67 -5.31
CA TYR A 136 18.30 8.40 -4.61
C TYR A 136 19.60 7.72 -5.04
N GLU A 137 20.54 7.59 -4.10
CA GLU A 137 21.73 6.76 -4.24
C GLU A 137 21.56 5.52 -3.34
N GLY A 138 20.95 4.45 -3.84
CA GLY A 138 20.76 3.21 -3.07
C GLY A 138 19.88 2.17 -3.78
N GLU A 139 19.86 0.96 -3.25
CA GLU A 139 19.00 -0.12 -3.76
C GLU A 139 17.54 0.10 -3.31
N VAL A 140 16.62 0.09 -4.27
CA VAL A 140 15.18 0.03 -3.99
C VAL A 140 14.83 -1.41 -3.68
N THR A 141 14.68 -1.75 -2.42
CA THR A 141 14.08 -3.03 -2.03
C THR A 141 12.58 -2.98 -2.31
N GLU A 142 12.07 -3.91 -3.11
CA GLU A 142 10.63 -4.01 -3.43
C GLU A 142 9.82 -4.20 -2.15
N ILE A 143 9.14 -3.17 -1.72
CA ILE A 143 8.11 -3.23 -0.67
C ILE A 143 6.75 -3.28 -1.40
N GLY A 144 6.14 -4.46 -1.43
CA GLY A 144 4.79 -4.67 -1.96
C GLY A 144 4.71 -4.83 -3.49
N ARG A 145 4.20 -5.98 -3.95
CA ARG A 145 3.82 -6.19 -5.35
C ARG A 145 2.33 -5.92 -5.49
N ALA A 146 1.95 -4.87 -6.23
CA ALA A 146 0.61 -4.79 -6.77
C ALA A 146 0.47 -5.86 -7.86
N HIS A 147 -0.46 -6.80 -7.69
CA HIS A 147 -0.83 -7.73 -8.76
C HIS A 147 -1.91 -7.07 -9.62
N VAL A 148 -1.60 -6.90 -10.89
CA VAL A 148 -2.57 -6.63 -11.96
C VAL A 148 -3.20 -7.94 -12.39
#